data_24b0fcf9af414f4a076e691ec7a476f2
#
_entry.id   24b0fcf9af414f4a076e691ec7a476f2
#
_cell.length_a   1.000
_cell.length_b   1.000
_cell.length_c   1.000
_cell.angle_alpha   90.00
_cell.angle_beta   90.00
_cell.angle_gamma   90.00
#
_symmetry.space_group_name_H-M   'P 1'
#
loop_
_entity.id
_entity.type
_entity.pdbx_description
1 polymer ?
#
loop_
_entity_poly.entity_id
_entity_poly.type
_entity_poly.pdbx_seq_one_letter_code
_entity_poly.pdbx_strand_id
1 'polypeptide(L)'
;MRFKHGSTLYAAAAALLLMSAATGAARAEDTIKVGILHSLSGTMAISETILKDLMLMQIAELNAHGGLLDKKIEPVVVDPASNWPLFAEKARELLSKDKVAAVFGCWTSVSRKSVLPVFEELNGLLFYPLEYEGE
;
A
#
# COMPACT_ATOMS: atom_id res chain seq x y z
N MET A 1 66.51 -8.75 29.32
CA MET A 1 65.72 -8.25 28.20
C MET A 1 64.28 -8.78 28.37
N ARG A 2 63.28 -7.94 28.74
CA ARG A 2 61.92 -8.34 28.95
C ARG A 2 61.09 -7.75 27.81
N PHE A 3 60.57 -8.61 26.92
CA PHE A 3 59.70 -8.19 25.84
C PHE A 3 58.27 -7.96 26.36
N LYS A 4 57.80 -6.67 26.34
CA LYS A 4 56.41 -6.28 26.57
C LYS A 4 55.69 -6.27 25.21
N HIS A 5 55.03 -7.35 24.83
CA HIS A 5 54.21 -7.43 23.59
C HIS A 5 52.81 -8.01 23.87
N GLY A 6 52.08 -7.46 24.84
CA GLY A 6 50.77 -7.99 25.20
C GLY A 6 49.59 -7.03 25.07
N SER A 7 49.83 -5.71 24.91
CA SER A 7 48.76 -4.74 25.08
C SER A 7 48.11 -4.24 23.77
N THR A 8 48.74 -4.44 22.63
CA THR A 8 48.26 -3.91 21.34
C THR A 8 47.26 -4.83 20.63
N LEU A 9 47.27 -6.13 20.93
CA LEU A 9 46.34 -7.09 20.30
C LEU A 9 44.90 -7.01 20.83
N TYR A 10 44.71 -6.61 22.09
CA TYR A 10 43.35 -6.47 22.67
C TYR A 10 42.63 -5.21 22.24
N ALA A 11 43.37 -4.15 21.89
CA ALA A 11 42.77 -2.90 21.40
C ALA A 11 42.21 -3.04 19.99
N ALA A 12 42.79 -3.86 19.12
CA ALA A 12 42.32 -4.10 17.76
C ALA A 12 41.08 -5.00 17.72
N ALA A 13 40.96 -5.96 18.63
CA ALA A 13 39.79 -6.84 18.73
C ALA A 13 38.54 -6.11 19.27
N ALA A 14 38.69 -5.14 20.17
CA ALA A 14 37.59 -4.34 20.69
C ALA A 14 37.04 -3.36 19.67
N ALA A 15 37.87 -2.82 18.77
CA ALA A 15 37.42 -1.90 17.72
C ALA A 15 36.59 -2.61 16.60
N LEU A 16 36.90 -3.89 16.32
CA LEU A 16 36.14 -4.68 15.35
C LEU A 16 34.76 -5.11 15.86
N LEU A 17 34.57 -5.27 17.16
CA LEU A 17 33.28 -5.62 17.78
C LEU A 17 32.29 -4.44 17.86
N LEU A 18 32.78 -3.20 17.85
CA LEU A 18 31.95 -1.99 17.87
C LEU A 18 31.43 -1.60 16.49
N MET A 19 32.02 -2.11 15.39
CA MET A 19 31.56 -1.83 14.03
C MET A 19 30.40 -2.74 13.56
N SER A 20 30.10 -3.84 14.25
CA SER A 20 29.04 -4.78 13.86
C SER A 20 27.67 -4.45 14.43
N ALA A 21 27.52 -3.42 15.26
CA ALA A 21 26.25 -3.05 15.89
C ALA A 21 25.42 -2.00 15.11
N ALA A 22 25.89 -1.55 13.95
CA ALA A 22 25.22 -0.54 13.13
C ALA A 22 24.49 -1.10 11.89
N THR A 23 24.14 -2.39 11.88
CA THR A 23 23.11 -2.86 10.98
C THR A 23 21.78 -2.43 11.60
N GLY A 24 21.42 -1.15 11.41
CA GLY A 24 20.08 -0.68 11.65
C GLY A 24 19.15 -1.61 10.86
N ALA A 25 18.39 -2.44 11.58
CA ALA A 25 17.27 -3.12 10.97
C ALA A 25 16.49 -2.05 10.21
N ALA A 26 16.45 -2.15 8.88
CA ALA A 26 15.58 -1.31 8.06
C ALA A 26 14.17 -1.56 8.61
N ARG A 27 13.72 -0.66 9.48
CA ARG A 27 12.36 -0.69 9.99
C ARG A 27 11.51 -0.51 8.73
N ALA A 28 10.68 -1.50 8.42
CA ALA A 28 9.69 -1.35 7.37
C ALA A 28 9.00 -0.01 7.61
N GLU A 29 9.06 0.88 6.61
CA GLU A 29 8.41 2.19 6.72
C GLU A 29 6.96 1.91 7.10
N ASP A 30 6.50 2.50 8.19
CA ASP A 30 5.11 2.33 8.65
C ASP A 30 4.23 3.11 7.67
N THR A 31 3.65 2.42 6.70
CA THR A 31 2.86 3.00 5.62
C THR A 31 1.36 2.86 5.89
N ILE A 32 0.56 3.74 5.31
CA ILE A 32 -0.90 3.60 5.24
C ILE A 32 -1.23 3.03 3.86
N LYS A 33 -1.66 1.77 3.81
CA LYS A 33 -2.09 1.15 2.56
C LYS A 33 -3.47 1.63 2.15
N VAL A 34 -3.60 1.94 0.86
CA VAL A 34 -4.86 2.38 0.24
C VAL A 34 -5.11 1.56 -1.02
N GLY A 35 -6.27 0.93 -1.10
CA GLY A 35 -6.67 0.15 -2.26
C GLY A 35 -7.14 1.03 -3.42
N ILE A 36 -6.74 0.69 -4.63
CA ILE A 36 -7.22 1.29 -5.88
C ILE A 36 -7.84 0.18 -6.72
N LEU A 37 -9.17 0.18 -6.81
CA LEU A 37 -9.98 -0.87 -7.43
C LEU A 37 -10.64 -0.34 -8.70
N HIS A 38 -9.92 -0.38 -9.80
CA HIS A 38 -10.36 0.08 -11.12
C HIS A 38 -9.96 -0.92 -12.20
N SER A 39 -10.84 -1.12 -13.20
CA SER A 39 -10.52 -1.98 -14.35
C SER A 39 -9.41 -1.36 -15.19
N LEU A 40 -8.30 -2.06 -15.30
CA LEU A 40 -7.15 -1.69 -16.12
C LEU A 40 -7.15 -2.47 -17.44
N SER A 41 -8.02 -3.46 -17.56
CA SER A 41 -8.28 -4.25 -18.73
C SER A 41 -9.79 -4.45 -18.94
N GLY A 42 -10.17 -4.98 -20.11
CA GLY A 42 -11.57 -5.14 -20.49
C GLY A 42 -12.23 -3.84 -20.98
N THR A 43 -13.57 -3.85 -21.06
CA THR A 43 -14.35 -2.79 -21.69
C THR A 43 -14.34 -1.45 -20.94
N MET A 44 -14.15 -1.47 -19.63
CA MET A 44 -14.13 -0.25 -18.80
C MET A 44 -12.74 0.37 -18.67
N ALA A 45 -11.69 -0.28 -19.15
CA ALA A 45 -10.31 0.19 -19.00
C ALA A 45 -10.10 1.62 -19.53
N ILE A 46 -10.76 1.98 -20.62
CA ILE A 46 -10.64 3.32 -21.24
C ILE A 46 -11.05 4.44 -20.28
N SER A 47 -12.04 4.19 -19.41
CA SER A 47 -12.51 5.16 -18.43
C SER A 47 -11.79 5.05 -17.09
N GLU A 48 -11.55 3.82 -16.63
CA GLU A 48 -11.07 3.58 -15.28
C GLU A 48 -9.54 3.73 -15.12
N THR A 49 -8.77 3.55 -16.19
CA THR A 49 -7.30 3.76 -16.13
C THR A 49 -6.94 5.19 -15.73
N ILE A 50 -7.69 6.18 -16.25
CA ILE A 50 -7.49 7.60 -15.91
C ILE A 50 -7.73 7.83 -14.40
N LEU A 51 -8.75 7.19 -13.82
CA LEU A 51 -9.04 7.32 -12.39
C LEU A 51 -7.91 6.75 -11.53
N LYS A 52 -7.38 5.58 -11.91
CA LYS A 52 -6.20 5.01 -11.26
C LYS A 52 -4.99 5.95 -11.36
N ASP A 53 -4.72 6.52 -12.54
CA ASP A 53 -3.59 7.44 -12.72
C ASP A 53 -3.74 8.71 -11.88
N LEU A 54 -4.96 9.26 -11.81
CA LEU A 54 -5.28 10.39 -10.95
C LEU A 54 -5.01 10.08 -9.47
N MET A 55 -5.45 8.93 -8.99
CA MET A 55 -5.21 8.51 -7.61
C MET A 55 -3.72 8.36 -7.32
N LEU A 56 -2.95 7.73 -8.22
CA LEU A 56 -1.50 7.59 -8.06
C LEU A 56 -0.80 8.95 -8.05
N MET A 57 -1.23 9.89 -8.89
CA MET A 57 -0.71 11.26 -8.90
C MET A 57 -0.96 11.96 -7.56
N GLN A 58 -2.18 11.89 -7.02
CA GLN A 58 -2.52 12.49 -5.74
C GLN A 58 -1.74 11.85 -4.57
N ILE A 59 -1.57 10.54 -4.57
CA ILE A 59 -0.76 9.85 -3.56
C ILE A 59 0.70 10.28 -3.65
N ALA A 60 1.26 10.40 -4.85
CA ALA A 60 2.63 10.88 -5.03
C ALA A 60 2.80 12.31 -4.50
N GLU A 61 1.85 13.19 -4.78
CA GLU A 61 1.83 14.57 -4.29
C GLU A 61 1.78 14.63 -2.75
N LEU A 62 0.85 13.90 -2.13
CA LEU A 62 0.75 13.81 -0.67
C LEU A 62 2.04 13.27 -0.06
N ASN A 63 2.62 12.25 -0.66
CA ASN A 63 3.87 11.66 -0.19
C ASN A 63 5.07 12.61 -0.34
N ALA A 64 5.09 13.45 -1.36
CA ALA A 64 6.12 14.48 -1.53
C ALA A 64 6.07 15.53 -0.41
N HIS A 65 4.88 15.80 0.14
CA HIS A 65 4.64 16.72 1.26
C HIS A 65 4.70 16.06 2.65
N GLY A 66 5.21 14.83 2.76
CA GLY A 66 5.40 14.15 4.04
C GLY A 66 4.39 13.01 4.31
N GLY A 67 3.41 12.83 3.44
CA GLY A 67 2.39 11.79 3.58
C GLY A 67 1.21 12.22 4.46
N LEU A 68 0.61 11.28 5.15
CA LEU A 68 -0.52 11.48 6.03
C LEU A 68 -0.20 10.95 7.43
N LEU A 69 -0.41 11.76 8.46
CA LEU A 69 -0.08 11.38 9.86
C LEU A 69 1.39 10.92 10.01
N ASP A 70 2.31 11.63 9.36
CA ASP A 70 3.75 11.31 9.32
C ASP A 70 4.09 9.95 8.70
N LYS A 71 3.17 9.36 7.92
CA LYS A 71 3.34 8.08 7.22
C LYS A 71 3.18 8.27 5.72
N LYS A 72 3.94 7.51 4.95
CA LYS A 72 3.73 7.44 3.50
C LYS A 72 2.45 6.65 3.19
N ILE A 73 1.75 7.06 2.14
CA ILE A 73 0.63 6.31 1.59
C ILE A 73 1.18 5.32 0.57
N GLU A 74 0.84 4.06 0.74
CA GLU A 74 1.21 2.95 -0.15
C GLU A 74 0.00 2.54 -0.98
N PRO A 75 -0.04 2.79 -2.30
CA PRO A 75 -1.13 2.35 -3.14
C PRO A 75 -1.05 0.86 -3.43
N VAL A 76 -2.16 0.15 -3.25
CA VAL A 76 -2.33 -1.24 -3.67
C VAL A 76 -3.31 -1.25 -4.83
N VAL A 77 -2.80 -1.41 -6.04
CA VAL A 77 -3.59 -1.36 -7.28
C VAL A 77 -3.98 -2.75 -7.70
N VAL A 78 -5.26 -2.97 -7.99
CA VAL A 78 -5.79 -4.24 -8.48
C VAL A 78 -6.62 -4.03 -9.74
N ASP A 79 -6.59 -5.00 -10.64
CA ASP A 79 -7.36 -5.02 -11.89
C ASP A 79 -8.49 -6.06 -11.81
N PRO A 80 -9.75 -5.66 -11.70
CA PRO A 80 -10.90 -6.55 -11.80
C PRO A 80 -11.33 -6.84 -13.25
N ALA A 81 -10.59 -6.41 -14.26
CA ALA A 81 -10.75 -6.73 -15.66
C ALA A 81 -12.18 -6.53 -16.23
N SER A 82 -12.90 -5.52 -15.77
CA SER A 82 -14.30 -5.26 -16.14
C SER A 82 -15.25 -6.43 -15.85
N ASN A 83 -14.89 -7.28 -14.88
CA ASN A 83 -15.64 -8.47 -14.48
C ASN A 83 -16.24 -8.28 -13.07
N TRP A 84 -17.56 -8.20 -12.97
CA TRP A 84 -18.23 -7.86 -11.72
C TRP A 84 -17.98 -8.84 -10.57
N PRO A 85 -18.01 -10.17 -10.75
CA PRO A 85 -17.58 -11.13 -9.73
C PRO A 85 -16.13 -10.90 -9.29
N LEU A 86 -15.23 -10.58 -10.21
CA LEU A 86 -13.83 -10.32 -9.90
C LEU A 86 -13.64 -9.01 -9.11
N PHE A 87 -14.51 -8.02 -9.30
CA PHE A 87 -14.54 -6.82 -8.43
C PHE A 87 -14.73 -7.21 -6.96
N ALA A 88 -15.70 -8.08 -6.66
CA ALA A 88 -15.96 -8.54 -5.31
C ALA A 88 -14.78 -9.36 -4.74
N GLU A 89 -14.16 -10.22 -5.54
CA GLU A 89 -12.97 -10.98 -5.15
C GLU A 89 -11.81 -10.05 -4.82
N LYS A 90 -11.52 -9.08 -5.69
CA LYS A 90 -10.43 -8.09 -5.49
C LYS A 90 -10.70 -7.16 -4.31
N ALA A 91 -11.94 -6.77 -4.07
CA ALA A 91 -12.32 -6.02 -2.87
C ALA A 91 -12.00 -6.83 -1.59
N ARG A 92 -12.35 -8.12 -1.58
CA ARG A 92 -12.04 -9.02 -0.47
C ARG A 92 -10.54 -9.19 -0.25
N GLU A 93 -9.77 -9.31 -1.33
CA GLU A 93 -8.30 -9.38 -1.26
C GLU A 93 -7.72 -8.13 -0.61
N LEU A 94 -8.10 -6.94 -1.07
CA LEU A 94 -7.66 -5.65 -0.53
C LEU A 94 -7.96 -5.51 0.97
N LEU A 95 -9.17 -5.88 1.40
CA LEU A 95 -9.60 -5.71 2.79
C LEU A 95 -9.02 -6.77 3.72
N SER A 96 -9.00 -8.05 3.31
CA SER A 96 -8.65 -9.15 4.20
C SER A 96 -7.16 -9.53 4.17
N LYS A 97 -6.53 -9.51 2.99
CA LYS A 97 -5.14 -9.90 2.78
C LYS A 97 -4.20 -8.69 2.88
N ASP A 98 -4.46 -7.67 2.07
CA ASP A 98 -3.60 -6.48 2.01
C ASP A 98 -3.84 -5.52 3.16
N LYS A 99 -5.03 -5.60 3.79
CA LYS A 99 -5.46 -4.83 4.96
C LYS A 99 -5.36 -3.32 4.72
N VAL A 100 -5.87 -2.89 3.58
CA VAL A 100 -5.91 -1.47 3.24
C VAL A 100 -6.84 -0.71 4.19
N ALA A 101 -6.49 0.54 4.50
CA ALA A 101 -7.29 1.41 5.37
C ALA A 101 -8.59 1.87 4.69
N ALA A 102 -8.55 2.05 3.38
CA ALA A 102 -9.69 2.45 2.56
C ALA A 102 -9.47 1.98 1.12
N VAL A 103 -10.55 1.88 0.36
CA VAL A 103 -10.53 1.57 -1.07
C VAL A 103 -11.15 2.72 -1.84
N PHE A 104 -10.48 3.17 -2.87
CA PHE A 104 -11.00 4.09 -3.88
C PHE A 104 -11.26 3.29 -5.15
N GLY A 105 -12.50 3.27 -5.63
CA GLY A 105 -12.74 2.43 -6.77
C GLY A 105 -14.18 2.35 -7.21
N CYS A 106 -14.35 1.48 -8.16
CA CYS A 106 -15.53 1.31 -8.98
C CYS A 106 -15.79 2.53 -9.89
N TRP A 107 -16.43 2.28 -11.02
CA TRP A 107 -16.85 3.31 -11.96
C TRP A 107 -18.34 3.16 -12.33
N THR A 108 -18.80 1.92 -12.50
CA THR A 108 -20.20 1.64 -12.80
C THR A 108 -20.98 1.30 -11.54
N SER A 109 -22.27 1.60 -11.52
CA SER A 109 -23.15 1.19 -10.41
C SER A 109 -23.15 -0.31 -10.21
N VAL A 110 -23.05 -1.11 -11.27
CA VAL A 110 -22.99 -2.57 -11.16
C VAL A 110 -21.71 -3.05 -10.48
N SER A 111 -20.54 -2.42 -10.74
CA SER A 111 -19.32 -2.75 -10.03
C SER A 111 -19.42 -2.39 -8.54
N ARG A 112 -19.96 -1.21 -8.22
CA ARG A 112 -20.23 -0.79 -6.84
C ARG A 112 -21.15 -1.77 -6.11
N LYS A 113 -22.28 -2.13 -6.72
CA LYS A 113 -23.23 -3.10 -6.14
C LYS A 113 -22.62 -4.50 -5.95
N SER A 114 -21.68 -4.90 -6.82
CA SER A 114 -20.99 -6.18 -6.69
C SER A 114 -20.07 -6.24 -5.47
N VAL A 115 -19.43 -5.12 -5.10
CA VAL A 115 -18.50 -5.07 -3.97
C VAL A 115 -19.19 -4.78 -2.64
N LEU A 116 -20.36 -4.15 -2.65
CA LEU A 116 -21.08 -3.71 -1.45
C LEU A 116 -21.19 -4.80 -0.37
N PRO A 117 -21.63 -6.05 -0.67
CA PRO A 117 -21.72 -7.10 0.35
C PRO A 117 -20.37 -7.42 1.00
N VAL A 118 -19.27 -7.30 0.26
CA VAL A 118 -17.92 -7.56 0.78
C VAL A 118 -17.50 -6.45 1.75
N PHE A 119 -17.81 -5.20 1.43
CA PHE A 119 -17.48 -4.06 2.30
C PHE A 119 -18.33 -4.09 3.58
N GLU A 120 -19.59 -4.48 3.51
CA GLU A 120 -20.46 -4.65 4.67
C GLU A 120 -19.96 -5.80 5.57
N GLU A 121 -19.68 -6.97 4.99
CA GLU A 121 -19.18 -8.15 5.72
C GLU A 121 -17.86 -7.87 6.46
N LEU A 122 -16.92 -7.18 5.78
CA LEU A 122 -15.58 -6.93 6.31
C LEU A 122 -15.44 -5.56 7.00
N ASN A 123 -16.54 -4.82 7.16
CA ASN A 123 -16.55 -3.47 7.72
C ASN A 123 -15.52 -2.55 7.04
N GLY A 124 -15.45 -2.63 5.72
CA GLY A 124 -14.53 -1.87 4.89
C GLY A 124 -15.03 -0.46 4.57
N LEU A 125 -14.12 0.42 4.18
CA LEU A 125 -14.43 1.77 3.74
C LEU A 125 -14.21 1.90 2.23
N LEU A 126 -15.27 2.19 1.48
CA LEU A 126 -15.25 2.44 0.03
C LEU A 126 -15.52 3.91 -0.26
N PHE A 127 -14.62 4.55 -0.99
CA PHE A 127 -14.85 5.82 -1.65
C PHE A 127 -15.18 5.57 -3.12
N TYR A 128 -16.42 5.82 -3.48
CA TYR A 128 -16.92 5.73 -4.85
C TYR A 128 -16.86 7.14 -5.48
N PRO A 129 -15.90 7.41 -6.37
CA PRO A 129 -15.57 8.78 -6.78
C PRO A 129 -16.49 9.36 -7.84
N LEU A 130 -17.54 8.66 -8.22
CA LEU A 130 -18.48 9.09 -9.24
C LEU A 130 -19.84 9.46 -8.64
N GLU A 131 -20.72 9.96 -9.53
CA GLU A 131 -22.08 10.31 -9.16
C GLU A 131 -22.88 9.09 -8.66
N TYR A 132 -23.74 9.35 -7.71
CA TYR A 132 -24.62 8.35 -7.13
C TYR A 132 -25.97 8.40 -7.84
N GLU A 133 -26.32 7.31 -8.52
CA GLU A 133 -27.59 7.23 -9.26
C GLU A 133 -28.79 6.79 -8.39
N GLY A 134 -28.55 6.54 -7.10
CA GLY A 134 -29.56 6.01 -6.18
C GLY A 134 -29.57 4.47 -6.11
N GLU A 135 -30.44 3.93 -5.30
CA GLU A 135 -30.70 2.50 -5.10
C GLU A 135 -32.05 2.11 -5.72
#